data_570852355bc03c9fe3922109a10e074d
#
_entry.id   570852355bc03c9fe3922109a10e074d
#
_cell.length_a   1.000
_cell.length_b   1.000
_cell.length_c   1.000
_cell.angle_alpha   90.00
_cell.angle_beta   90.00
_cell.angle_gamma   90.00
#
_symmetry.space_group_name_H-M   'P 1'
#
loop_
_entity.id
_entity.type
_entity.pdbx_description
1 polymer ?
#
loop_
_entity_poly.entity_id
_entity_poly.type
_entity_poly.pdbx_seq_one_letter_code
_entity_poly.pdbx_strand_id
1 'polypeptide(L)'
;CEILISCQGGDYTEAIHPQLRAAGWNGHWIDAASALRLKDSAVIILDPVNRAVIDAALTAGRHDWIGGNCTVSLMLMAFGGLFRANLVEWMTTMTYQAASGAGAKQMRELLQQMGVVYGAAAELLNDPASAILDIDRRAAAAQRDPAMPVEHLGHPLAGSLLPWVDRDLGNGCSREEFKAGAEGNKILGRSGTPVPIDGLCVRIGAMRCHSQAVTIKLTKAVSTSEAEKIIAAAH
;
A
#
# COMPACT_ATOMS: atom_id res chain seq x y z
N CYS A 1 27.54 1.37 -16.16
CA CYS A 1 26.60 2.49 -15.99
C CYS A 1 26.66 2.97 -14.53
N GLU A 2 26.36 4.24 -14.30
CA GLU A 2 26.41 4.85 -12.98
C GLU A 2 25.06 4.74 -12.25
N ILE A 3 23.97 4.63 -12.99
CA ILE A 3 22.62 4.54 -12.45
C ILE A 3 21.89 3.37 -13.11
N LEU A 4 21.24 2.54 -12.32
CA LEU A 4 20.37 1.46 -12.76
C LEU A 4 18.98 1.65 -12.16
N ILE A 5 17.94 1.73 -13.01
CA ILE A 5 16.54 1.81 -12.57
C ILE A 5 15.89 0.46 -12.83
N SER A 6 15.44 -0.21 -11.77
CA SER A 6 14.77 -1.50 -11.84
C SER A 6 13.25 -1.34 -11.71
N CYS A 7 12.52 -1.96 -12.66
CA CYS A 7 11.06 -2.11 -12.64
C CYS A 7 10.66 -3.59 -12.81
N GLN A 8 11.59 -4.52 -12.55
CA GLN A 8 11.42 -5.95 -12.82
C GLN A 8 10.79 -6.75 -11.66
N GLY A 9 10.63 -6.11 -10.50
CA GLY A 9 10.05 -6.75 -9.31
C GLY A 9 11.08 -7.34 -8.35
N GLY A 10 10.60 -7.86 -7.22
CA GLY A 10 11.42 -8.30 -6.10
C GLY A 10 12.35 -9.45 -6.42
N ASP A 11 11.88 -10.47 -7.13
CA ASP A 11 12.67 -11.65 -7.48
C ASP A 11 13.91 -11.28 -8.30
N TYR A 12 13.75 -10.35 -9.24
CA TYR A 12 14.87 -9.83 -10.02
C TYR A 12 15.87 -9.09 -9.12
N THR A 13 15.38 -8.25 -8.22
CA THR A 13 16.22 -7.49 -7.29
C THR A 13 17.00 -8.44 -6.38
N GLU A 14 16.34 -9.44 -5.80
CA GLU A 14 16.99 -10.45 -4.94
C GLU A 14 18.06 -11.25 -5.66
N ALA A 15 17.85 -11.54 -6.96
CA ALA A 15 18.81 -12.29 -7.77
C ALA A 15 19.98 -11.42 -8.25
N ILE A 16 19.73 -10.22 -8.74
CA ILE A 16 20.72 -9.44 -9.52
C ILE A 16 21.47 -8.41 -8.68
N HIS A 17 20.79 -7.72 -7.74
CA HIS A 17 21.42 -6.68 -6.93
C HIS A 17 22.67 -7.18 -6.17
N PRO A 18 22.65 -8.32 -5.44
CA PRO A 18 23.83 -8.81 -4.73
C PRO A 18 24.96 -9.22 -5.68
N GLN A 19 24.65 -9.74 -6.86
CA GLN A 19 25.67 -10.09 -7.85
C GLN A 19 26.39 -8.86 -8.38
N LEU A 20 25.68 -7.79 -8.67
CA LEU A 20 26.26 -6.52 -9.10
C LEU A 20 27.16 -5.91 -8.02
N ARG A 21 26.72 -5.91 -6.76
CA ARG A 21 27.51 -5.43 -5.63
C ARG A 21 28.77 -6.29 -5.41
N ALA A 22 28.65 -7.61 -5.50
CA ALA A 22 29.79 -8.52 -5.41
C ALA A 22 30.81 -8.37 -6.56
N ALA A 23 30.33 -8.01 -7.76
CA ALA A 23 31.19 -7.68 -8.90
C ALA A 23 31.86 -6.30 -8.80
N GLY A 24 31.68 -5.56 -7.69
CA GLY A 24 32.30 -4.25 -7.46
C GLY A 24 31.54 -3.07 -8.09
N TRP A 25 30.33 -3.27 -8.60
CA TRP A 25 29.54 -2.15 -9.12
C TRP A 25 29.06 -1.24 -7.98
N ASN A 26 29.48 0.02 -7.99
CA ASN A 26 29.19 1.03 -6.99
C ASN A 26 28.21 2.13 -7.49
N GLY A 27 27.50 1.89 -8.59
CA GLY A 27 26.48 2.82 -9.10
C GLY A 27 25.22 2.87 -8.22
N HIS A 28 24.38 3.82 -8.52
CA HIS A 28 23.09 3.98 -7.84
C HIS A 28 22.05 2.97 -8.36
N TRP A 29 21.48 2.19 -7.44
CA TRP A 29 20.35 1.30 -7.69
C TRP A 29 19.07 1.99 -7.27
N ILE A 30 18.13 2.20 -8.21
CA ILE A 30 16.82 2.79 -7.98
C ILE A 30 15.78 1.71 -8.26
N ASP A 31 14.91 1.39 -7.30
CA ASP A 31 13.99 0.26 -7.41
C ASP A 31 12.63 0.55 -6.78
N ALA A 32 11.56 0.16 -7.45
CA ALA A 32 10.20 0.21 -6.92
C ALA A 32 9.85 -1.02 -6.04
N ALA A 33 10.61 -2.14 -6.19
CA ALA A 33 10.35 -3.38 -5.47
C ALA A 33 10.64 -3.28 -3.96
N SER A 34 9.97 -4.13 -3.17
CA SER A 34 10.10 -4.12 -1.71
C SER A 34 11.33 -4.85 -1.15
N ALA A 35 12.06 -5.59 -1.99
CA ALA A 35 13.11 -6.51 -1.56
C ALA A 35 14.18 -5.86 -0.66
N LEU A 36 14.56 -4.62 -0.95
CA LEU A 36 15.60 -3.90 -0.21
C LEU A 36 15.06 -2.90 0.83
N ARG A 37 13.74 -2.66 0.92
CA ARG A 37 13.20 -1.58 1.77
C ARG A 37 13.67 -1.60 3.21
N LEU A 38 13.76 -2.79 3.81
CA LEU A 38 14.15 -2.94 5.21
C LEU A 38 15.65 -3.25 5.41
N LYS A 39 16.45 -3.26 4.34
CA LYS A 39 17.91 -3.40 4.46
C LYS A 39 18.52 -2.09 4.97
N ASP A 40 19.47 -2.17 5.88
CA ASP A 40 20.15 -0.99 6.46
C ASP A 40 20.95 -0.19 5.41
N SER A 41 21.41 -0.85 4.35
CA SER A 41 22.10 -0.21 3.22
C SER A 41 21.18 0.65 2.37
N ALA A 42 19.87 0.38 2.37
CA ALA A 42 18.92 1.00 1.47
C ALA A 42 18.14 2.14 2.12
N VAL A 43 17.81 3.14 1.33
CA VAL A 43 16.99 4.30 1.70
C VAL A 43 15.64 4.21 1.01
N ILE A 44 14.56 4.30 1.77
CA ILE A 44 13.23 4.44 1.18
C ILE A 44 13.03 5.91 0.83
N ILE A 45 12.73 6.19 -0.44
CA ILE A 45 12.53 7.54 -0.94
C ILE A 45 11.05 7.90 -0.87
N LEU A 46 10.74 9.00 -0.22
CA LEU A 46 9.43 9.64 -0.23
C LEU A 46 9.61 11.17 -0.09
N ASP A 47 10.18 11.80 -1.10
CA ASP A 47 10.27 13.25 -1.17
C ASP A 47 8.87 13.83 -1.51
N PRO A 48 8.37 14.87 -0.80
CA PRO A 48 9.08 15.76 0.14
C PRO A 48 9.10 15.29 1.61
N VAL A 49 8.52 14.16 1.97
CA VAL A 49 8.34 13.74 3.38
C VAL A 49 9.69 13.58 4.10
N ASN A 50 10.66 12.94 3.44
CA ASN A 50 11.93 12.58 4.07
C ASN A 50 13.17 13.15 3.33
N ARG A 51 13.07 14.32 2.74
CA ARG A 51 14.17 14.95 2.00
C ARG A 51 15.47 15.00 2.80
N ALA A 52 15.41 15.38 4.06
CA ALA A 52 16.61 15.44 4.92
C ALA A 52 17.28 14.07 5.11
N VAL A 53 16.50 12.98 5.19
CA VAL A 53 17.03 11.60 5.27
C VAL A 53 17.73 11.23 3.96
N ILE A 54 17.15 11.60 2.81
CA ILE A 54 17.72 11.36 1.49
C ILE A 54 19.05 12.12 1.35
N ASP A 55 19.09 13.41 1.67
CA ASP A 55 20.29 14.24 1.55
C ASP A 55 21.43 13.77 2.47
N ALA A 56 21.10 13.37 3.70
CA ALA A 56 22.07 12.78 4.62
C ALA A 56 22.62 11.44 4.10
N ALA A 57 21.77 10.62 3.51
CA ALA A 57 22.17 9.34 2.93
C ALA A 57 23.06 9.52 1.69
N LEU A 58 22.77 10.49 0.84
CA LEU A 58 23.62 10.86 -0.31
C LEU A 58 25.00 11.29 0.17
N THR A 59 25.07 12.15 1.18
CA THR A 59 26.33 12.61 1.80
C THR A 59 27.12 11.44 2.41
N ALA A 60 26.42 10.45 2.97
CA ALA A 60 27.01 9.23 3.54
C ALA A 60 27.39 8.16 2.48
N GLY A 61 27.26 8.46 1.18
CA GLY A 61 27.64 7.55 0.10
C GLY A 61 26.71 6.35 -0.02
N ARG A 62 25.41 6.49 0.28
CA ARG A 62 24.43 5.43 0.02
C ARG A 62 24.12 5.33 -1.47
N HIS A 63 23.86 4.11 -1.94
CA HIS A 63 23.67 3.82 -3.36
C HIS A 63 22.37 3.06 -3.67
N ASP A 64 21.60 2.64 -2.66
CA ASP A 64 20.35 1.87 -2.82
C ASP A 64 19.14 2.73 -2.46
N TRP A 65 18.34 3.10 -3.48
CA TRP A 65 17.22 4.04 -3.40
C TRP A 65 15.92 3.33 -3.75
N ILE A 66 15.05 3.14 -2.78
CA ILE A 66 13.90 2.24 -2.92
C ILE A 66 12.60 3.01 -2.77
N GLY A 67 11.66 2.83 -3.69
CA GLY A 67 10.31 3.37 -3.57
C GLY A 67 9.56 2.79 -2.36
N GLY A 68 8.82 3.62 -1.63
CA GLY A 68 8.03 3.22 -0.47
C GLY A 68 6.83 2.33 -0.85
N ASN A 69 6.27 1.64 0.14
CA ASN A 69 4.99 0.96 0.00
C ASN A 69 3.88 1.96 -0.32
N CYS A 70 2.90 1.57 -1.14
CA CYS A 70 1.85 2.47 -1.64
C CYS A 70 0.99 3.05 -0.51
N THR A 71 0.58 2.24 0.47
CA THR A 71 -0.27 2.71 1.58
C THR A 71 0.53 3.47 2.62
N VAL A 72 1.77 3.07 2.90
CA VAL A 72 2.69 3.82 3.77
C VAL A 72 3.00 5.19 3.19
N SER A 73 3.27 5.26 1.89
CA SER A 73 3.51 6.54 1.20
C SER A 73 2.28 7.43 1.25
N LEU A 74 1.08 6.89 1.00
CA LEU A 74 -0.19 7.62 1.09
C LEU A 74 -0.39 8.21 2.50
N MET A 75 -0.18 7.40 3.54
CA MET A 75 -0.28 7.81 4.95
C MET A 75 0.69 8.96 5.27
N LEU A 76 1.96 8.80 4.91
CA LEU A 76 2.99 9.78 5.24
C LEU A 76 2.90 11.05 4.39
N MET A 77 2.46 10.97 3.15
CA MET A 77 2.13 12.15 2.35
C MET A 77 0.99 12.95 2.99
N ALA A 78 -0.04 12.28 3.52
CA ALA A 78 -1.13 12.97 4.19
C ALA A 78 -0.75 13.56 5.57
N PHE A 79 0.00 12.82 6.39
CA PHE A 79 0.21 13.15 7.80
C PHE A 79 1.67 13.42 8.18
N GLY A 80 2.60 13.44 7.23
CA GLY A 80 4.03 13.68 7.48
C GLY A 80 4.32 14.97 8.25
N GLY A 81 3.51 16.02 8.04
CA GLY A 81 3.60 17.26 8.81
C GLY A 81 3.38 17.09 10.31
N LEU A 82 2.40 16.24 10.70
CA LEU A 82 2.14 15.95 12.12
C LEU A 82 3.29 15.15 12.75
N PHE A 83 3.88 14.21 12.01
CA PHE A 83 5.07 13.48 12.46
C PHE A 83 6.28 14.40 12.62
N ARG A 84 6.50 15.31 11.68
CA ARG A 84 7.58 16.33 11.73
C ARG A 84 7.44 17.26 12.93
N ALA A 85 6.19 17.63 13.25
CA ALA A 85 5.86 18.45 14.41
C ALA A 85 5.92 17.69 15.75
N ASN A 86 6.27 16.39 15.76
CA ASN A 86 6.26 15.49 16.93
C ASN A 86 4.89 15.43 17.64
N LEU A 87 3.82 15.52 16.88
CA LEU A 87 2.45 15.52 17.42
C LEU A 87 1.83 14.13 17.47
N VAL A 88 2.40 13.13 16.81
CA VAL A 88 1.83 11.77 16.77
C VAL A 88 2.40 10.93 17.92
N GLU A 89 1.54 10.53 18.85
CA GLU A 89 1.86 9.58 19.92
C GLU A 89 1.73 8.14 19.43
N TRP A 90 0.62 7.81 18.78
CA TRP A 90 0.38 6.57 18.04
C TRP A 90 -0.68 6.80 16.96
N MET A 91 -0.76 5.87 16.02
CA MET A 91 -1.71 5.93 14.91
C MET A 91 -2.26 4.54 14.60
N THR A 92 -3.54 4.48 14.20
CA THR A 92 -4.08 3.32 13.50
C THR A 92 -4.49 3.71 12.09
N THR A 93 -4.24 2.82 11.13
CA THR A 93 -4.59 3.03 9.72
C THR A 93 -5.35 1.83 9.16
N MET A 94 -6.62 2.04 8.78
CA MET A 94 -7.44 1.07 8.06
C MET A 94 -7.30 1.35 6.58
N THR A 95 -6.66 0.45 5.83
CA THR A 95 -6.40 0.67 4.41
C THR A 95 -7.42 -0.07 3.54
N TYR A 96 -7.98 0.63 2.56
CA TYR A 96 -8.90 0.10 1.55
C TYR A 96 -8.14 0.06 0.22
N GLN A 97 -7.58 -1.12 -0.09
CA GLN A 97 -6.61 -1.26 -1.17
C GLN A 97 -7.27 -1.72 -2.48
N ALA A 98 -7.16 -0.90 -3.51
CA ALA A 98 -7.62 -1.23 -4.85
C ALA A 98 -6.83 -2.41 -5.48
N ALA A 99 -7.44 -3.10 -6.43
CA ALA A 99 -6.84 -4.24 -7.14
C ALA A 99 -5.52 -3.90 -7.84
N SER A 100 -5.31 -2.63 -8.26
CA SER A 100 -4.06 -2.17 -8.88
C SER A 100 -2.82 -2.40 -8.00
N GLY A 101 -2.96 -2.40 -6.67
CA GLY A 101 -1.87 -2.72 -5.75
C GLY A 101 -1.44 -4.19 -5.78
N ALA A 102 -2.28 -5.09 -6.26
CA ALA A 102 -1.97 -6.49 -6.44
C ALA A 102 -1.39 -6.80 -7.85
N GLY A 103 -1.65 -5.94 -8.83
CA GLY A 103 -1.08 -6.05 -10.17
C GLY A 103 -2.09 -6.20 -11.30
N ALA A 104 -1.59 -6.29 -12.53
CA ALA A 104 -2.41 -6.27 -13.74
C ALA A 104 -3.31 -7.51 -13.89
N LYS A 105 -2.87 -8.68 -13.43
CA LYS A 105 -3.65 -9.91 -13.49
C LYS A 105 -4.88 -9.82 -12.59
N GLN A 106 -4.69 -9.33 -11.37
CA GLN A 106 -5.76 -9.10 -10.39
C GLN A 106 -6.76 -8.04 -10.86
N MET A 107 -6.29 -6.99 -11.51
CA MET A 107 -7.17 -5.98 -12.11
C MET A 107 -8.04 -6.58 -13.22
N ARG A 108 -7.46 -7.42 -14.09
CA ARG A 108 -8.22 -8.11 -15.15
C ARG A 108 -9.27 -9.05 -14.56
N GLU A 109 -8.89 -9.83 -13.56
CA GLU A 109 -9.80 -10.79 -12.91
C GLU A 109 -10.94 -10.05 -12.18
N LEU A 110 -10.66 -8.95 -11.46
CA LEU A 110 -11.72 -8.14 -10.88
C LEU A 110 -12.72 -7.63 -11.93
N LEU A 111 -12.23 -7.17 -13.07
CA LEU A 111 -13.11 -6.70 -14.14
C LEU A 111 -13.95 -7.86 -14.75
N GLN A 112 -13.38 -9.07 -14.87
CA GLN A 112 -14.11 -10.26 -15.27
C GLN A 112 -15.19 -10.62 -14.25
N GLN A 113 -14.88 -10.60 -12.96
CA GLN A 113 -15.84 -10.81 -11.87
C GLN A 113 -17.00 -9.80 -11.91
N MET A 114 -16.69 -8.51 -12.14
CA MET A 114 -17.72 -7.47 -12.31
C MET A 114 -18.64 -7.80 -13.50
N GLY A 115 -18.08 -8.25 -14.60
CA GLY A 115 -18.83 -8.69 -15.77
C GLY A 115 -19.75 -9.90 -15.49
N VAL A 116 -19.27 -10.87 -14.73
CA VAL A 116 -20.08 -12.04 -14.32
C VAL A 116 -21.25 -11.62 -13.44
N VAL A 117 -21.02 -10.79 -12.43
CA VAL A 117 -22.06 -10.29 -11.51
C VAL A 117 -23.09 -9.45 -12.27
N TYR A 118 -22.64 -8.54 -13.13
CA TYR A 118 -23.53 -7.73 -13.96
C TYR A 118 -24.34 -8.59 -14.93
N GLY A 119 -23.70 -9.52 -15.64
CA GLY A 119 -24.36 -10.42 -16.60
C GLY A 119 -25.46 -11.27 -15.97
N ALA A 120 -25.24 -11.76 -14.76
CA ALA A 120 -26.23 -12.55 -14.02
C ALA A 120 -27.52 -11.78 -13.68
N ALA A 121 -27.42 -10.46 -13.51
CA ALA A 121 -28.55 -9.61 -13.14
C ALA A 121 -29.06 -8.74 -14.30
N ALA A 122 -28.43 -8.75 -15.48
CA ALA A 122 -28.66 -7.79 -16.56
C ALA A 122 -30.13 -7.73 -17.05
N GLU A 123 -30.79 -8.87 -17.16
CA GLU A 123 -32.19 -8.90 -17.58
C GLU A 123 -33.10 -8.18 -16.57
N LEU A 124 -32.91 -8.45 -15.28
CA LEU A 124 -33.69 -7.82 -14.22
C LEU A 124 -33.39 -6.33 -14.09
N LEU A 125 -32.14 -5.93 -14.32
CA LEU A 125 -31.74 -4.51 -14.30
C LEU A 125 -32.38 -3.69 -15.42
N ASN A 126 -32.70 -4.32 -16.56
CA ASN A 126 -33.34 -3.67 -17.70
C ASN A 126 -34.87 -3.60 -17.57
N ASP A 127 -35.48 -4.31 -16.62
CA ASP A 127 -36.91 -4.26 -16.33
C ASP A 127 -37.17 -3.41 -15.07
N PRO A 128 -37.77 -2.19 -15.19
CA PRO A 128 -38.09 -1.33 -14.06
C PRO A 128 -39.05 -1.93 -13.04
N ALA A 129 -39.78 -3.00 -13.41
CA ALA A 129 -40.70 -3.70 -12.52
C ALA A 129 -40.00 -4.76 -11.66
N SER A 130 -38.74 -5.08 -11.95
CA SER A 130 -37.98 -6.08 -11.20
C SER A 130 -37.77 -5.64 -9.74
N ALA A 131 -38.00 -6.57 -8.81
CA ALA A 131 -37.75 -6.34 -7.40
C ALA A 131 -36.25 -6.34 -7.11
N ILE A 132 -35.77 -5.37 -6.32
CA ILE A 132 -34.34 -5.26 -5.95
C ILE A 132 -33.81 -6.53 -5.26
N LEU A 133 -34.64 -7.23 -4.49
CA LEU A 133 -34.25 -8.49 -3.85
C LEU A 133 -34.03 -9.64 -4.83
N ASP A 134 -34.64 -9.61 -6.01
CA ASP A 134 -34.39 -10.61 -7.06
C ASP A 134 -33.05 -10.32 -7.75
N ILE A 135 -32.75 -9.06 -7.99
CA ILE A 135 -31.45 -8.58 -8.49
C ILE A 135 -30.33 -8.97 -7.52
N ASP A 136 -30.51 -8.69 -6.22
CA ASP A 136 -29.55 -9.04 -5.17
C ASP A 136 -29.30 -10.56 -5.11
N ARG A 137 -30.36 -11.37 -5.14
CA ARG A 137 -30.23 -12.84 -5.15
C ARG A 137 -29.44 -13.35 -6.36
N ARG A 138 -29.64 -12.78 -7.55
CA ARG A 138 -28.88 -13.15 -8.76
C ARG A 138 -27.41 -12.77 -8.63
N ALA A 139 -27.12 -11.56 -8.19
CA ALA A 139 -25.76 -11.08 -7.96
C ALA A 139 -25.02 -11.93 -6.91
N ALA A 140 -25.67 -12.19 -5.77
CA ALA A 140 -25.11 -13.02 -4.70
C ALA A 140 -24.90 -14.48 -5.11
N ALA A 141 -25.79 -15.05 -5.94
CA ALA A 141 -25.62 -16.39 -6.50
C ALA A 141 -24.40 -16.44 -7.44
N ALA A 142 -24.23 -15.44 -8.31
CA ALA A 142 -23.09 -15.35 -9.22
C ALA A 142 -21.75 -15.22 -8.47
N GLN A 143 -21.69 -14.46 -7.37
CA GLN A 143 -20.50 -14.34 -6.53
C GLN A 143 -20.10 -15.67 -5.86
N ARG A 144 -21.04 -16.57 -5.61
CA ARG A 144 -20.82 -17.90 -4.99
C ARG A 144 -20.67 -19.01 -6.00
N ASP A 145 -20.80 -18.74 -7.29
CA ASP A 145 -20.67 -19.74 -8.33
C ASP A 145 -19.22 -20.26 -8.37
N PRO A 146 -19.01 -21.60 -8.36
CA PRO A 146 -17.67 -22.17 -8.54
C PRO A 146 -16.95 -21.77 -9.83
N ALA A 147 -17.68 -21.32 -10.86
CA ALA A 147 -17.12 -20.82 -12.10
C ALA A 147 -16.65 -19.34 -12.03
N MET A 148 -16.86 -18.65 -10.88
CA MET A 148 -16.35 -17.30 -10.69
C MET A 148 -14.82 -17.28 -10.84
N PRO A 149 -14.25 -16.39 -11.69
CA PRO A 149 -12.80 -16.32 -11.84
C PRO A 149 -12.14 -15.81 -10.55
N VAL A 150 -11.28 -16.63 -9.94
CA VAL A 150 -10.60 -16.34 -8.66
C VAL A 150 -9.13 -16.78 -8.66
N GLU A 151 -8.56 -17.08 -9.83
CA GLU A 151 -7.19 -17.62 -9.95
C GLU A 151 -6.12 -16.72 -9.33
N HIS A 152 -6.28 -15.40 -9.44
CA HIS A 152 -5.27 -14.43 -9.02
C HIS A 152 -5.61 -13.69 -7.72
N LEU A 153 -6.89 -13.57 -7.40
CA LEU A 153 -7.38 -12.95 -6.16
C LEU A 153 -7.65 -13.97 -5.04
N GLY A 154 -7.79 -15.25 -5.42
CA GLY A 154 -8.12 -16.33 -4.49
C GLY A 154 -9.60 -16.39 -4.08
N HIS A 155 -10.31 -15.28 -4.19
CA HIS A 155 -11.71 -15.12 -3.77
C HIS A 155 -12.45 -14.12 -4.66
N PRO A 156 -13.81 -14.17 -4.71
CA PRO A 156 -14.60 -13.11 -5.33
C PRO A 156 -14.40 -11.77 -4.61
N LEU A 157 -13.99 -10.76 -5.38
CA LEU A 157 -13.77 -9.41 -4.89
C LEU A 157 -14.79 -8.40 -5.42
N ALA A 158 -15.39 -8.64 -6.60
CA ALA A 158 -16.41 -7.76 -7.16
C ALA A 158 -17.64 -7.67 -6.24
N GLY A 159 -17.97 -6.46 -5.80
CA GLY A 159 -19.06 -6.22 -4.85
C GLY A 159 -18.76 -6.68 -3.41
N SER A 160 -17.49 -6.91 -3.06
CA SER A 160 -17.07 -7.40 -1.75
C SER A 160 -15.74 -6.75 -1.31
N LEU A 161 -15.21 -7.24 -0.20
CA LEU A 161 -13.85 -6.96 0.27
C LEU A 161 -13.19 -8.25 0.78
N LEU A 162 -11.86 -8.28 0.78
CA LEU A 162 -11.06 -9.34 1.40
C LEU A 162 -10.32 -8.75 2.59
N PRO A 163 -10.55 -9.24 3.83
CA PRO A 163 -10.02 -8.64 5.06
C PRO A 163 -8.55 -8.99 5.31
N TRP A 164 -7.82 -9.32 4.28
CA TRP A 164 -6.41 -9.71 4.35
C TRP A 164 -5.66 -9.30 3.07
N VAL A 165 -4.45 -8.74 3.24
CA VAL A 165 -3.57 -8.37 2.13
C VAL A 165 -2.16 -8.88 2.42
N ASP A 166 -1.53 -9.55 1.42
CA ASP A 166 -0.20 -10.15 1.53
C ASP A 166 -0.20 -11.39 2.45
N ARG A 167 0.96 -11.97 2.71
CA ARG A 167 1.15 -13.21 3.48
C ARG A 167 0.99 -13.00 4.98
N ASP A 168 0.58 -14.06 5.67
CA ASP A 168 0.57 -14.14 7.13
C ASP A 168 2.01 -14.18 7.67
N LEU A 169 2.26 -13.44 8.74
CA LEU A 169 3.53 -13.47 9.48
C LEU A 169 3.52 -14.49 10.64
N GLY A 170 2.40 -15.19 10.87
CA GLY A 170 2.26 -16.21 11.91
C GLY A 170 2.00 -15.64 13.30
N ASN A 171 1.70 -14.36 13.43
CA ASN A 171 1.41 -13.66 14.67
C ASN A 171 0.06 -12.93 14.67
N GLY A 172 -0.80 -13.25 13.71
CA GLY A 172 -2.09 -12.60 13.51
C GLY A 172 -2.02 -11.27 12.73
N CYS A 173 -0.85 -10.94 12.18
CA CYS A 173 -0.61 -9.75 11.40
C CYS A 173 -0.23 -10.14 9.95
N SER A 174 -0.75 -9.44 8.96
CA SER A 174 -0.30 -9.59 7.58
C SER A 174 1.01 -8.83 7.35
N ARG A 175 1.77 -9.26 6.33
CA ARG A 175 2.97 -8.53 5.93
C ARG A 175 2.66 -7.09 5.53
N GLU A 176 1.49 -6.83 4.96
CA GLU A 176 1.08 -5.48 4.55
C GLU A 176 0.85 -4.57 5.76
N GLU A 177 0.21 -5.07 6.82
CA GLU A 177 0.00 -4.34 8.07
C GLU A 177 1.33 -4.01 8.77
N PHE A 178 2.24 -4.97 8.83
CA PHE A 178 3.58 -4.78 9.38
C PHE A 178 4.35 -3.62 8.71
N LYS A 179 4.17 -3.41 7.41
CA LYS A 179 4.87 -2.36 6.65
C LYS A 179 4.56 -0.96 7.18
N ALA A 180 3.34 -0.70 7.68
CA ALA A 180 2.95 0.62 8.17
C ALA A 180 3.89 1.11 9.29
N GLY A 181 4.15 0.28 10.26
CA GLY A 181 5.09 0.59 11.35
C GLY A 181 6.56 0.56 10.91
N ALA A 182 6.98 -0.51 10.24
CA ALA A 182 8.38 -0.73 9.89
C ALA A 182 8.91 0.26 8.84
N GLU A 183 8.24 0.35 7.69
CA GLU A 183 8.65 1.26 6.62
C GLU A 183 8.36 2.73 6.98
N GLY A 184 7.22 3.00 7.64
CA GLY A 184 6.85 4.35 8.06
C GLY A 184 7.90 4.98 8.98
N ASN A 185 8.31 4.29 10.02
CA ASN A 185 9.36 4.77 10.92
C ASN A 185 10.73 4.89 10.24
N LYS A 186 11.05 3.99 9.30
CA LYS A 186 12.30 4.09 8.53
C LYS A 186 12.30 5.32 7.63
N ILE A 187 11.22 5.61 6.91
CA ILE A 187 11.09 6.82 6.07
C ILE A 187 11.26 8.07 6.92
N LEU A 188 10.66 8.11 8.10
CA LEU A 188 10.72 9.24 9.02
C LEU A 188 12.05 9.38 9.77
N GLY A 189 13.01 8.46 9.57
CA GLY A 189 14.28 8.45 10.33
C GLY A 189 14.10 8.11 11.81
N ARG A 190 13.03 7.42 12.20
CA ARG A 190 12.64 7.10 13.58
C ARG A 190 12.90 5.65 14.00
N SER A 191 13.78 4.93 13.31
CA SER A 191 14.05 3.52 13.64
C SER A 191 14.53 3.30 15.09
N GLY A 192 15.21 4.30 15.71
CA GLY A 192 15.65 4.24 17.10
C GLY A 192 14.57 4.61 18.13
N THR A 193 13.55 5.37 17.74
CA THR A 193 12.42 5.80 18.58
C THR A 193 11.12 5.73 17.77
N PRO A 194 10.65 4.52 17.46
CA PRO A 194 9.53 4.34 16.56
C PRO A 194 8.23 4.86 17.17
N VAL A 195 7.41 5.51 16.35
CA VAL A 195 6.00 5.77 16.67
C VAL A 195 5.21 4.49 16.44
N PRO A 196 4.37 4.05 17.38
CA PRO A 196 3.48 2.92 17.17
C PRO A 196 2.47 3.22 16.05
N ILE A 197 2.48 2.39 15.01
CA ILE A 197 1.53 2.46 13.89
C ILE A 197 1.00 1.05 13.69
N ASP A 198 -0.31 0.88 13.82
CA ASP A 198 -1.01 -0.39 13.67
C ASP A 198 -2.22 -0.21 12.74
N GLY A 199 -2.90 -1.27 12.38
CA GLY A 199 -4.09 -1.17 11.55
C GLY A 199 -4.54 -2.47 10.92
N LEU A 200 -5.45 -2.34 9.95
CA LEU A 200 -5.98 -3.44 9.17
C LEU A 200 -5.88 -3.11 7.69
N CYS A 201 -5.44 -4.08 6.89
CA CYS A 201 -5.36 -3.95 5.45
C CYS A 201 -6.41 -4.81 4.76
N VAL A 202 -7.33 -4.18 4.02
CA VAL A 202 -8.35 -4.90 3.24
C VAL A 202 -8.21 -4.63 1.75
N ARG A 203 -8.43 -5.65 0.93
CA ARG A 203 -8.57 -5.52 -0.51
C ARG A 203 -10.02 -5.22 -0.84
N ILE A 204 -10.29 -4.19 -1.65
CA ILE A 204 -11.65 -3.79 -2.04
C ILE A 204 -11.89 -3.95 -3.54
N GLY A 205 -13.15 -4.09 -3.92
CA GLY A 205 -13.61 -4.22 -5.31
C GLY A 205 -13.48 -2.95 -6.14
N ALA A 206 -12.42 -2.15 -5.93
CA ALA A 206 -12.07 -0.98 -6.72
C ALA A 206 -10.86 -1.27 -7.61
N MET A 207 -10.89 -0.76 -8.84
CA MET A 207 -9.79 -0.96 -9.80
C MET A 207 -8.52 -0.20 -9.39
N ARG A 208 -8.64 1.06 -8.95
CA ARG A 208 -7.55 1.98 -8.62
C ARG A 208 -7.92 2.85 -7.43
N CYS A 209 -6.94 3.58 -6.92
CA CYS A 209 -7.06 4.54 -5.82
C CYS A 209 -7.28 3.85 -4.47
N HIS A 210 -6.18 3.67 -3.74
CA HIS A 210 -6.22 3.28 -2.33
C HIS A 210 -6.83 4.41 -1.50
N SER A 211 -7.55 4.02 -0.45
CA SER A 211 -8.08 4.95 0.54
C SER A 211 -7.68 4.49 1.94
N GLN A 212 -7.72 5.39 2.90
CA GLN A 212 -7.40 5.08 4.29
C GLN A 212 -8.36 5.80 5.24
N ALA A 213 -8.77 5.12 6.31
CA ALA A 213 -9.35 5.73 7.49
C ALA A 213 -8.29 5.67 8.61
N VAL A 214 -7.99 6.83 9.20
CA VAL A 214 -6.88 6.96 10.14
C VAL A 214 -7.37 7.54 11.45
N THR A 215 -6.92 6.96 12.58
CA THR A 215 -7.08 7.52 13.91
C THR A 215 -5.72 7.85 14.47
N ILE A 216 -5.54 9.08 14.95
CA ILE A 216 -4.27 9.58 15.48
C ILE A 216 -4.47 10.03 16.91
N LYS A 217 -3.68 9.49 17.83
CA LYS A 217 -3.51 10.04 19.17
C LYS A 217 -2.43 11.12 19.10
N LEU A 218 -2.80 12.32 19.49
CA LEU A 218 -1.84 13.43 19.55
C LEU A 218 -1.15 13.49 20.92
N THR A 219 0.12 13.90 20.93
CA THR A 219 0.92 14.09 22.14
C THR A 219 0.44 15.25 23.03
N LYS A 220 -0.32 16.18 22.43
CA LYS A 220 -0.96 17.32 23.11
C LYS A 220 -2.24 17.72 22.38
N ALA A 221 -3.08 18.51 23.05
CA ALA A 221 -4.28 19.07 22.41
C ALA A 221 -3.89 20.06 21.30
N VAL A 222 -4.46 19.84 20.12
CA VAL A 222 -4.29 20.67 18.91
C VAL A 222 -5.68 20.87 18.31
N SER A 223 -6.03 22.09 17.94
CA SER A 223 -7.30 22.35 17.24
C SER A 223 -7.28 21.79 15.82
N THR A 224 -8.46 21.46 15.29
CA THR A 224 -8.59 20.99 13.90
C THR A 224 -7.94 21.98 12.92
N SER A 225 -8.19 23.29 13.08
CA SER A 225 -7.61 24.31 12.20
C SER A 225 -6.07 24.39 12.28
N GLU A 226 -5.49 24.15 13.45
CA GLU A 226 -4.04 24.09 13.60
C GLU A 226 -3.46 22.83 12.96
N ALA A 227 -4.13 21.69 13.14
CA ALA A 227 -3.73 20.43 12.49
C ALA A 227 -3.78 20.55 10.97
N GLU A 228 -4.84 21.14 10.42
CA GLU A 228 -4.98 21.41 8.97
C GLU A 228 -3.84 22.29 8.45
N LYS A 229 -3.49 23.36 9.17
CA LYS A 229 -2.35 24.23 8.78
C LYS A 229 -1.01 23.48 8.77
N ILE A 230 -0.78 22.62 9.77
CA ILE A 230 0.45 21.83 9.86
C ILE A 230 0.53 20.83 8.69
N ILE A 231 -0.59 20.19 8.35
CA ILE A 231 -0.69 19.27 7.21
C ILE A 231 -0.44 20.03 5.90
N ALA A 232 -1.15 21.14 5.68
CA ALA A 232 -1.01 21.93 4.46
C ALA A 232 0.39 22.54 4.25
N ALA A 233 1.09 22.88 5.32
CA ALA A 233 2.44 23.43 5.25
C ALA A 233 3.53 22.36 5.01
N ALA A 234 3.16 21.10 4.93
CA ALA A 234 4.08 19.98 4.77
C ALA A 234 4.39 19.61 3.30
N HIS A 235 3.70 20.26 2.35
CA HIS A 235 3.78 20.01 0.90
C HIS A 235 4.35 21.19 0.14
#